data_c8f9088cf0712eabe30ecd1e082836db
#
_entry.id   c8f9088cf0712eabe30ecd1e082836db
#
_cell.length_a   1.000
_cell.length_b   1.000
_cell.length_c   1.000
_cell.angle_alpha   90.00
_cell.angle_beta   90.00
_cell.angle_gamma   90.00
#
_symmetry.space_group_name_H-M   'P 1'
#
loop_
_entity.id
_entity.type
_entity.pdbx_description
1 polymer ?
#
loop_
_entity_poly.entity_id
_entity_poly.type
_entity_poly.pdbx_seq_one_letter_code
_entity_poly.pdbx_strand_id
1 'polypeptide(L)'
;MKNQLNLKLEQKDYSTLEFIARDQNLRVTSLATSIFMQALKEFRIQKALEMYQNGEIGLKKAWLLSGLTFIDFIGELKMNDIEPPIPKEIDDYTEEMAKKLKF
;
A
#
# COMPACT_ATOMS: atom_id res chain seq x y z
N MET A 1 3.65 -5.55 -17.88
CA MET A 1 4.94 -6.25 -17.92
C MET A 1 5.29 -6.81 -16.56
N LYS A 2 5.73 -8.06 -16.54
CA LYS A 2 6.15 -8.68 -15.27
C LYS A 2 7.66 -8.57 -15.14
N ASN A 3 8.10 -8.11 -14.00
CA ASN A 3 9.50 -8.02 -13.67
C ASN A 3 9.88 -9.09 -12.66
N GLN A 4 11.12 -9.52 -12.70
CA GLN A 4 11.64 -10.50 -11.75
C GLN A 4 12.44 -9.77 -10.67
N LEU A 5 12.30 -10.28 -9.44
CA LEU A 5 13.04 -9.80 -8.30
C LEU A 5 13.75 -10.98 -7.65
N ASN A 6 15.06 -10.88 -7.50
CA ASN A 6 15.83 -11.94 -6.87
C ASN A 6 16.18 -11.54 -5.44
N LEU A 7 15.85 -12.44 -4.50
CA LEU A 7 16.11 -12.22 -3.09
C LEU A 7 17.16 -13.24 -2.61
N LYS A 8 18.11 -12.77 -1.83
CA LYS A 8 19.09 -13.65 -1.19
C LYS A 8 18.69 -13.83 0.27
N LEU A 9 18.43 -15.08 0.65
CA LEU A 9 18.02 -15.42 2.01
C LEU A 9 19.09 -16.26 2.68
N GLU A 10 19.23 -16.10 3.99
CA GLU A 10 20.06 -16.99 4.77
C GLU A 10 19.39 -18.36 4.83
N GLN A 11 20.19 -19.41 5.01
CA GLN A 11 19.69 -20.78 5.00
C GLN A 11 18.56 -20.98 6.02
N LYS A 12 18.70 -20.42 7.21
CA LYS A 12 17.67 -20.56 8.26
C LYS A 12 16.35 -19.94 7.85
N ASP A 13 16.39 -18.81 7.17
CA ASP A 13 15.18 -18.13 6.71
C ASP A 13 14.52 -18.88 5.57
N TYR A 14 15.32 -19.38 4.65
CA TYR A 14 14.82 -20.19 3.54
C TYR A 14 14.15 -21.47 4.05
N SER A 15 14.79 -22.13 5.03
CA SER A 15 14.24 -23.35 5.64
C SER A 15 12.90 -23.08 6.34
N THR A 16 12.79 -21.95 7.01
CA THR A 16 11.53 -21.54 7.64
C THR A 16 10.45 -21.32 6.58
N LEU A 17 10.82 -20.65 5.50
CA LEU A 17 9.90 -20.41 4.39
C LEU A 17 9.41 -21.72 3.77
N GLU A 18 10.33 -22.66 3.54
CA GLU A 18 9.98 -23.98 3.02
C GLU A 18 9.02 -24.72 3.96
N PHE A 19 9.28 -24.67 5.26
CA PHE A 19 8.42 -25.31 6.26
C PHE A 19 6.99 -24.76 6.18
N ILE A 20 6.85 -23.44 6.16
CA ILE A 20 5.53 -22.80 6.11
C ILE A 20 4.84 -23.11 4.79
N ALA A 21 5.56 -23.05 3.69
CA ALA A 21 5.00 -23.35 2.37
C ALA A 21 4.45 -24.78 2.32
N ARG A 22 5.22 -25.72 2.85
CA ARG A 22 4.79 -27.13 2.89
C ARG A 22 3.54 -27.31 3.74
N ASP A 23 3.50 -26.63 4.90
CA ASP A 23 2.34 -26.67 5.78
C ASP A 23 1.07 -26.17 5.08
N GLN A 24 1.21 -25.17 4.23
CA GLN A 24 0.08 -24.57 3.52
C GLN A 24 -0.15 -25.16 2.12
N ASN A 25 0.59 -26.20 1.75
CA ASN A 25 0.54 -26.81 0.42
C ASN A 25 0.79 -25.81 -0.70
N LEU A 26 1.77 -24.92 -0.49
CA LEU A 26 2.16 -23.92 -1.45
C LEU A 26 3.58 -24.16 -1.94
N ARG A 27 3.89 -23.65 -3.11
CA ARG A 27 5.29 -23.57 -3.54
C ARG A 27 5.99 -22.44 -2.77
N VAL A 28 7.28 -22.63 -2.53
CA VAL A 28 8.08 -21.61 -1.82
C VAL A 28 7.98 -20.26 -2.52
N THR A 29 8.07 -20.25 -3.86
CA THR A 29 7.99 -19.00 -4.63
C THR A 29 6.61 -18.35 -4.52
N SER A 30 5.56 -19.14 -4.48
CA SER A 30 4.20 -18.62 -4.35
C SER A 30 3.99 -17.98 -2.98
N LEU A 31 4.47 -18.66 -1.92
CA LEU A 31 4.39 -18.11 -0.57
C LEU A 31 5.20 -16.82 -0.45
N ALA A 32 6.44 -16.85 -0.96
CA ALA A 32 7.32 -15.67 -0.90
C ALA A 32 6.69 -14.48 -1.63
N THR A 33 6.11 -14.73 -2.82
CA THR A 33 5.45 -13.67 -3.58
C THR A 33 4.27 -13.08 -2.81
N SER A 34 3.46 -13.94 -2.18
CA SER A 34 2.32 -13.51 -1.39
C SER A 34 2.74 -12.62 -0.22
N ILE A 35 3.77 -13.07 0.51
CA ILE A 35 4.31 -12.32 1.65
C ILE A 35 4.84 -10.96 1.17
N PHE A 36 5.60 -10.97 0.07
CA PHE A 36 6.18 -9.75 -0.48
C PHE A 36 5.09 -8.76 -0.90
N MET A 37 4.07 -9.24 -1.61
CA MET A 37 3.00 -8.37 -2.07
C MET A 37 2.22 -7.76 -0.93
N GLN A 38 1.99 -8.53 0.14
CA GLN A 38 1.33 -8.00 1.33
C GLN A 38 2.19 -6.94 2.01
N ALA A 39 3.49 -7.21 2.16
CA ALA A 39 4.41 -6.25 2.75
C ALA A 39 4.50 -4.98 1.91
N LEU A 40 4.57 -5.11 0.59
CA LEU A 40 4.62 -3.96 -0.31
C LEU A 40 3.38 -3.09 -0.15
N LYS A 41 2.21 -3.71 -0.03
CA LYS A 41 0.96 -2.99 0.18
C LYS A 41 1.01 -2.14 1.45
N GLU A 42 1.53 -2.71 2.53
CA GLU A 42 1.69 -1.99 3.80
C GLU A 42 2.71 -0.87 3.69
N PHE A 43 3.84 -1.12 3.04
CA PHE A 43 4.88 -0.11 2.84
C PHE A 43 4.39 1.05 1.98
N ARG A 44 3.57 0.78 0.97
CA ARG A 44 2.99 1.84 0.14
C ARG A 44 2.17 2.81 0.96
N ILE A 45 1.34 2.27 1.85
CA ILE A 45 0.49 3.09 2.73
C ILE A 45 1.36 3.93 3.65
N GLN A 46 2.32 3.31 4.33
CA GLN A 46 3.20 4.02 5.26
C GLN A 46 4.02 5.09 4.57
N LYS A 47 4.54 4.80 3.38
CA LYS A 47 5.34 5.76 2.64
C LYS A 47 4.50 6.93 2.16
N ALA A 48 3.28 6.66 1.72
CA ALA A 48 2.36 7.71 1.29
C ALA A 48 2.04 8.68 2.43
N LEU A 49 1.73 8.13 3.62
CA LEU A 49 1.44 8.94 4.80
C LEU A 49 2.64 9.79 5.20
N GLU A 50 3.83 9.18 5.24
CA GLU A 50 5.06 9.87 5.60
C GLU A 50 5.35 11.03 4.66
N MET A 51 5.34 10.78 3.37
CA MET A 51 5.64 11.81 2.37
C MET A 51 4.61 12.92 2.35
N TYR A 52 3.34 12.57 2.55
CA TYR A 52 2.29 13.58 2.63
C TYR A 52 2.45 14.44 3.87
N GLN A 53 2.69 13.82 5.02
CA GLN A 53 2.87 14.54 6.29
C GLN A 53 4.06 15.48 6.23
N ASN A 54 5.13 15.06 5.57
CA ASN A 54 6.35 15.87 5.42
C ASN A 54 6.25 16.94 4.33
N GLY A 55 5.13 17.01 3.62
CA GLY A 55 4.94 17.99 2.57
C GLY A 55 5.70 17.68 1.29
N GLU A 56 6.21 16.47 1.13
CA GLU A 56 6.97 16.08 -0.05
C GLU A 56 6.10 15.84 -1.27
N ILE A 57 4.86 15.40 -1.04
CA ILE A 57 3.87 15.19 -2.10
C ILE A 57 2.51 15.71 -1.64
N GLY A 58 1.66 16.05 -2.59
CA GLY A 58 0.30 16.49 -2.31
C GLY A 58 -0.63 15.31 -2.06
N LEU A 59 -1.89 15.64 -1.76
CA LEU A 59 -2.90 14.65 -1.41
C LEU A 59 -3.13 13.62 -2.51
N LYS A 60 -3.28 14.08 -3.75
CA LYS A 60 -3.57 13.16 -4.86
C LYS A 60 -2.44 12.17 -5.09
N LYS A 61 -1.20 12.63 -5.08
CA LYS A 61 -0.03 11.76 -5.26
C LYS A 61 0.08 10.76 -4.11
N ALA A 62 -0.16 11.21 -2.88
CA ALA A 62 -0.11 10.34 -1.71
C ALA A 62 -1.18 9.25 -1.81
N TRP A 63 -2.39 9.64 -2.16
CA TRP A 63 -3.47 8.69 -2.37
C TRP A 63 -3.11 7.64 -3.42
N LEU A 64 -2.61 8.07 -4.59
CA LEU A 64 -2.22 7.14 -5.66
C LEU A 64 -1.08 6.23 -5.22
N LEU A 65 -0.10 6.78 -4.51
CA LEU A 65 1.02 5.99 -4.00
C LEU A 65 0.54 4.90 -3.04
N SER A 66 -0.44 5.20 -2.19
CA SER A 66 -0.96 4.27 -1.20
C SER A 66 -1.62 3.03 -1.81
N GLY A 67 -2.17 3.16 -3.01
CA GLY A 67 -2.92 2.08 -3.65
C GLY A 67 -4.31 1.84 -3.06
N LEU A 68 -4.74 2.68 -2.13
CA LEU A 68 -6.05 2.57 -1.48
C LEU A 68 -7.12 3.33 -2.26
N THR A 69 -8.39 3.04 -1.93
CA THR A 69 -9.48 3.93 -2.36
C THR A 69 -9.31 5.26 -1.64
N PHE A 70 -9.92 6.31 -2.18
CA PHE A 70 -9.82 7.63 -1.56
C PHE A 70 -10.36 7.63 -0.14
N ILE A 71 -11.49 6.98 0.07
CA ILE A 71 -12.13 6.90 1.39
C ILE A 71 -11.22 6.18 2.38
N ASP A 72 -10.64 5.07 1.97
CA ASP A 72 -9.72 4.32 2.84
C ASP A 72 -8.47 5.13 3.15
N PHE A 73 -7.96 5.87 2.17
CA PHE A 73 -6.78 6.71 2.39
C PHE A 73 -7.07 7.81 3.41
N ILE A 74 -8.23 8.47 3.30
CA ILE A 74 -8.63 9.48 4.28
C ILE A 74 -8.77 8.85 5.67
N GLY A 75 -9.29 7.63 5.75
CA GLY A 75 -9.36 6.88 7.00
C GLY A 75 -7.99 6.65 7.61
N GLU A 76 -7.00 6.30 6.79
CA GLU A 76 -5.62 6.11 7.25
C GLU A 76 -5.01 7.40 7.78
N LEU A 77 -5.30 8.54 7.15
CA LEU A 77 -4.84 9.84 7.65
C LEU A 77 -5.38 10.08 9.05
N LYS A 78 -6.67 9.83 9.26
CA LYS A 78 -7.30 10.01 10.56
C LYS A 78 -6.74 9.07 11.62
N MET A 79 -6.52 7.82 11.26
CA MET A 79 -5.98 6.83 12.19
C MET A 79 -4.56 7.16 12.64
N ASN A 80 -3.80 7.88 11.81
CA ASN A 80 -2.43 8.26 12.11
C ASN A 80 -2.31 9.71 12.61
N ASP A 81 -3.42 10.31 12.99
CA ASP A 81 -3.48 11.68 13.51
C ASP A 81 -2.87 12.71 12.55
N ILE A 82 -2.98 12.46 11.25
CA ILE A 82 -2.55 13.40 10.23
C ILE A 82 -3.76 14.22 9.85
N GLU A 83 -3.64 15.55 9.98
CA GLU A 83 -4.76 16.41 9.66
C GLU A 83 -5.19 16.24 8.21
N PRO A 84 -6.49 16.06 7.97
CA PRO A 84 -6.97 15.99 6.60
C PRO A 84 -6.75 17.31 5.90
N PRO A 85 -6.69 17.32 4.57
CA PRO A 85 -6.51 18.55 3.81
C PRO A 85 -7.65 19.52 4.08
N ILE A 86 -7.44 20.78 3.73
CA ILE A 86 -8.46 21.83 3.91
C ILE A 86 -9.76 21.39 3.22
N PRO A 87 -10.92 21.74 3.80
CA PRO A 87 -12.21 21.27 3.28
C PRO A 87 -12.43 21.50 1.79
N LYS A 88 -11.96 22.62 1.27
CA LYS A 88 -12.07 22.92 -0.15
C LYS A 88 -11.36 21.87 -1.02
N GLU A 89 -10.18 21.45 -0.58
CA GLU A 89 -9.40 20.45 -1.30
C GLU A 89 -10.12 19.10 -1.31
N ILE A 90 -10.72 18.72 -0.18
CA ILE A 90 -11.49 17.49 -0.08
C ILE A 90 -12.72 17.58 -0.99
N ASP A 91 -13.43 18.68 -0.97
CA ASP A 91 -14.63 18.87 -1.78
C ASP A 91 -14.31 18.75 -3.27
N ASP A 92 -13.22 19.36 -3.71
CA ASP A 92 -12.81 19.29 -5.10
C ASP A 92 -12.53 17.84 -5.53
N TYR A 93 -11.83 17.08 -4.71
CA TYR A 93 -11.56 15.67 -5.00
C TYR A 93 -12.84 14.84 -4.99
N THR A 94 -13.73 15.10 -4.04
CA THR A 94 -15.00 14.39 -3.94
C THR A 94 -15.86 14.65 -5.16
N GLU A 95 -15.93 15.89 -5.63
CA GLU A 95 -16.68 16.26 -6.84
C GLU A 95 -16.08 15.56 -8.07
N GLU A 96 -14.76 15.57 -8.18
CA GLU A 96 -14.07 14.92 -9.30
C GLU A 96 -14.36 13.43 -9.34
N MET A 97 -14.34 12.78 -8.18
CA MET A 97 -14.63 11.36 -8.09
C MET A 97 -16.10 11.06 -8.40
N ALA A 98 -17.02 11.90 -7.92
CA ALA A 98 -18.44 11.75 -8.22
C ALA A 98 -18.70 11.86 -9.72
N LYS A 99 -18.04 12.78 -10.41
CA LYS A 99 -18.15 12.93 -11.85
C LYS A 99 -17.63 11.73 -12.59
N LYS A 100 -16.52 11.13 -12.12
CA LYS A 100 -15.95 9.95 -12.75
C LYS A 100 -16.80 8.71 -12.56
N LEU A 101 -17.45 8.59 -11.42
CA LEU A 101 -18.27 7.43 -11.10
C LEU A 101 -19.69 7.53 -11.67
N LYS A 102 -20.12 8.72 -12.03
CA LYS A 102 -21.44 8.99 -12.63
C LYS A 102 -22.59 8.32 -11.90
N PHE A 103 -22.82 8.75 -10.69
CA PHE A 103 -24.02 8.36 -9.98
C PHE A 103 -25.22 9.15 -10.49
#